data_2af43f5b1effe65ae490ae5dafac8cd4
#
_entry.id   2af43f5b1effe65ae490ae5dafac8cd4
#
_cell.length_a   1.000
_cell.length_b   1.000
_cell.length_c   1.000
_cell.angle_alpha   90.00
_cell.angle_beta   90.00
_cell.angle_gamma   90.00
#
_symmetry.space_group_name_H-M   'P 1'
#
loop_
_entity.id
_entity.type
_entity.pdbx_description
1 polymer ?
#
loop_
_entity_poly.entity_id
_entity_poly.type
_entity_poly.pdbx_seq_one_letter_code
_entity_poly.pdbx_strand_id
1 'polypeptide(L)'
;VTGMPNSTGTGYVDYVLWGKDNLPLAVVEAKKASVDAMVGSQQAKLYADCLQNKYNRRPLIFITNGFEFFYTNDYMGYPRREVSGFFTQEELQLEMDGRTSRIPLENIRISDDITNRPYQKEAVTAVCDAITNKHRKMLIVQATGSGKTRVSISIVDVLRRHNYVKNILFLADRKALVKQAKNNYTNLLPDLSCCNLLDNKDDPESCRMIFSTYPTMMNAIDERKNKYGEKLFSPGHFQLIICDEVHRSIYKKYQEIFEYFDAMLLGMTATPKNEIDKNTYGVFDLERGVPTFAYELEKAVEEGYLVNYSTLEYKSKIMESGIHYDELSDEEKEEYDF
;
A
#
# COMPACT_ATOMS: atom_id res chain seq x y z
N VAL A 1 34.49 -9.64 2.68
CA VAL A 1 34.10 -9.97 4.06
C VAL A 1 34.95 -11.10 4.59
N THR A 2 35.20 -11.12 5.90
CA THR A 2 35.91 -12.17 6.62
C THR A 2 34.94 -12.93 7.54
N GLY A 3 35.29 -14.17 7.91
CA GLY A 3 34.45 -15.02 8.74
C GLY A 3 33.49 -15.92 7.93
N MET A 4 33.79 -16.13 6.65
CA MET A 4 33.04 -17.05 5.79
C MET A 4 33.34 -18.52 6.20
N PRO A 5 32.31 -19.40 6.13
CA PRO A 5 32.49 -20.82 6.44
C PRO A 5 33.10 -21.59 5.25
N ASN A 6 34.19 -21.09 4.69
CA ASN A 6 34.96 -21.70 3.62
C ASN A 6 36.44 -21.86 4.04
N SER A 7 37.24 -22.58 3.25
CA SER A 7 38.65 -22.87 3.58
C SER A 7 39.52 -21.63 3.72
N THR A 8 39.17 -20.50 3.08
CA THR A 8 39.91 -19.24 3.13
C THR A 8 39.39 -18.28 4.23
N GLY A 9 38.24 -18.55 4.82
CA GLY A 9 37.58 -17.66 5.78
C GLY A 9 37.15 -16.31 5.19
N THR A 10 37.21 -16.15 3.84
CA THR A 10 36.96 -14.90 3.16
C THR A 10 35.91 -15.04 2.04
N GLY A 11 35.20 -13.98 1.74
CA GLY A 11 34.25 -13.91 0.64
C GLY A 11 34.24 -12.53 -0.01
N TYR A 12 33.80 -12.50 -1.26
CA TYR A 12 33.69 -11.28 -2.05
C TYR A 12 32.22 -10.95 -2.24
N VAL A 13 31.78 -9.87 -1.63
CA VAL A 13 30.42 -9.32 -1.79
C VAL A 13 30.43 -8.43 -3.03
N ASP A 14 29.44 -8.55 -3.90
CA ASP A 14 29.38 -7.71 -5.09
C ASP A 14 29.24 -6.23 -4.70
N TYR A 15 28.24 -5.89 -3.84
CA TYR A 15 28.11 -4.53 -3.31
C TYR A 15 27.66 -4.54 -1.85
N VAL A 16 28.13 -3.55 -1.09
CA VAL A 16 27.64 -3.21 0.24
C VAL A 16 27.18 -1.76 0.21
N LEU A 17 25.93 -1.52 0.53
CA LEU A 17 25.37 -0.17 0.63
C LEU A 17 25.53 0.32 2.06
N TRP A 18 26.08 1.53 2.21
CA TRP A 18 26.45 2.10 3.50
C TRP A 18 25.53 3.25 3.91
N GLY A 19 25.26 3.38 5.18
CA GLY A 19 24.60 4.52 5.78
C GLY A 19 25.55 5.72 5.95
N LYS A 20 24.98 6.88 6.26
CA LYS A 20 25.73 8.08 6.62
C LYS A 20 26.55 7.91 7.92
N ASP A 21 26.19 6.91 8.71
CA ASP A 21 26.87 6.48 9.95
C ASP A 21 28.05 5.52 9.71
N ASN A 22 28.41 5.25 8.46
CA ASN A 22 29.42 4.29 8.04
C ASN A 22 29.13 2.84 8.50
N LEU A 23 27.87 2.52 8.73
CA LEU A 23 27.44 1.15 9.00
C LEU A 23 26.71 0.55 7.79
N PRO A 24 26.75 -0.80 7.60
CA PRO A 24 26.15 -1.42 6.44
C PRO A 24 24.61 -1.34 6.52
N LEU A 25 23.96 -0.87 5.45
CA LEU A 25 22.51 -0.85 5.28
C LEU A 25 22.05 -2.10 4.53
N ALA A 26 22.71 -2.45 3.43
CA ALA A 26 22.33 -3.60 2.63
C ALA A 26 23.55 -4.29 2.00
N VAL A 27 23.41 -5.59 1.74
CA VAL A 27 24.24 -6.35 0.82
C VAL A 27 23.47 -6.60 -0.47
N VAL A 28 24.18 -6.55 -1.59
CA VAL A 28 23.64 -6.89 -2.90
C VAL A 28 24.47 -8.04 -3.47
N GLU A 29 23.81 -9.13 -3.79
CA GLU A 29 24.38 -10.25 -4.55
C GLU A 29 23.82 -10.20 -5.96
N ALA A 30 24.68 -10.01 -6.95
CA ALA A 30 24.30 -9.87 -8.35
C ALA A 30 24.71 -11.13 -9.14
N LYS A 31 23.78 -11.65 -9.94
CA LYS A 31 24.03 -12.77 -10.85
C LYS A 31 23.95 -12.27 -12.28
N LYS A 32 24.53 -13.06 -13.20
CA LYS A 32 24.42 -12.78 -14.64
C LYS A 32 22.95 -12.88 -15.05
N ALA A 33 22.53 -12.07 -16.02
CA ALA A 33 21.18 -12.02 -16.55
C ALA A 33 20.61 -13.38 -17.02
N SER A 34 21.49 -14.32 -17.39
CA SER A 34 21.11 -15.67 -17.82
C SER A 34 20.98 -16.68 -16.64
N VAL A 35 21.17 -16.24 -15.40
CA VAL A 35 21.17 -17.09 -14.22
C VAL A 35 20.01 -16.65 -13.31
N ASP A 36 19.30 -17.62 -12.74
CA ASP A 36 18.30 -17.34 -11.72
C ASP A 36 18.94 -16.58 -10.55
N ALA A 37 18.39 -15.40 -10.23
CA ALA A 37 18.88 -14.57 -9.13
C ALA A 37 18.95 -15.32 -7.80
N MET A 38 18.02 -16.26 -7.58
CA MET A 38 17.89 -17.04 -6.36
C MET A 38 19.10 -17.94 -6.02
N VAL A 39 19.91 -18.27 -7.00
CA VAL A 39 21.16 -19.05 -6.79
C VAL A 39 22.11 -18.34 -5.81
N GLY A 40 22.08 -16.98 -5.77
CA GLY A 40 22.88 -16.18 -4.82
C GLY A 40 22.35 -16.12 -3.38
N SER A 41 21.19 -16.68 -3.11
CA SER A 41 20.46 -16.51 -1.85
C SER A 41 21.25 -16.90 -0.60
N GLN A 42 21.84 -18.09 -0.59
CA GLN A 42 22.63 -18.57 0.55
C GLN A 42 23.90 -17.76 0.74
N GLN A 43 24.54 -17.37 -0.35
CA GLN A 43 25.76 -16.57 -0.34
C GLN A 43 25.50 -15.18 0.25
N ALA A 44 24.42 -14.52 -0.18
CA ALA A 44 24.02 -13.23 0.36
C ALA A 44 23.74 -13.26 1.87
N LYS A 45 23.10 -14.32 2.37
CA LYS A 45 22.89 -14.52 3.81
C LYS A 45 24.20 -14.64 4.58
N LEU A 46 25.14 -15.46 4.10
CA LEU A 46 26.44 -15.62 4.73
C LEU A 46 27.22 -14.29 4.77
N TYR A 47 27.12 -13.48 3.73
CA TYR A 47 27.72 -12.14 3.72
C TYR A 47 27.07 -11.22 4.76
N ALA A 48 25.74 -11.27 4.88
CA ALA A 48 25.02 -10.53 5.92
C ALA A 48 25.43 -10.96 7.33
N ASP A 49 25.64 -12.27 7.57
CA ASP A 49 26.13 -12.81 8.83
C ASP A 49 27.54 -12.28 9.17
N CYS A 50 28.45 -12.28 8.19
CA CYS A 50 29.81 -11.78 8.37
C CYS A 50 29.81 -10.26 8.71
N LEU A 51 28.98 -9.46 8.02
CA LEU A 51 28.86 -8.03 8.29
C LEU A 51 28.19 -7.76 9.63
N GLN A 52 27.20 -8.53 10.01
CA GLN A 52 26.57 -8.44 11.33
C GLN A 52 27.59 -8.72 12.45
N ASN A 53 28.42 -9.75 12.31
CA ASN A 53 29.46 -10.07 13.29
C ASN A 53 30.51 -8.95 13.40
N LYS A 54 30.87 -8.31 12.29
CA LYS A 54 31.87 -7.24 12.25
C LYS A 54 31.35 -5.89 12.76
N TYR A 55 30.11 -5.52 12.39
CA TYR A 55 29.57 -4.18 12.61
C TYR A 55 28.44 -4.14 13.63
N ASN A 56 28.07 -5.27 14.21
CA ASN A 56 26.90 -5.43 15.09
C ASN A 56 25.60 -4.88 14.48
N ARG A 57 25.51 -4.91 13.14
CA ARG A 57 24.33 -4.52 12.37
C ARG A 57 24.11 -5.50 11.23
N ARG A 58 22.97 -6.21 11.26
CA ARG A 58 22.56 -7.09 10.16
C ARG A 58 22.09 -6.26 8.99
N PRO A 59 22.75 -6.30 7.83
CA PRO A 59 22.29 -5.57 6.65
C PRO A 59 21.01 -6.20 6.08
N LEU A 60 20.25 -5.40 5.33
CA LEU A 60 19.21 -5.85 4.43
C LEU A 60 19.84 -6.64 3.29
N ILE A 61 19.08 -7.52 2.63
CA ILE A 61 19.62 -8.38 1.58
C ILE A 61 18.87 -8.12 0.28
N PHE A 62 19.60 -7.76 -0.76
CA PHE A 62 19.12 -7.75 -2.14
C PHE A 62 19.83 -8.82 -2.94
N ILE A 63 19.06 -9.50 -3.80
CA ILE A 63 19.54 -10.47 -4.77
C ILE A 63 18.98 -10.08 -6.12
N THR A 64 19.79 -10.04 -7.15
CA THR A 64 19.34 -9.62 -8.48
C THR A 64 20.13 -10.32 -9.59
N ASN A 65 19.51 -10.42 -10.76
CA ASN A 65 20.18 -10.76 -12.04
C ASN A 65 20.07 -9.61 -13.06
N GLY A 66 19.63 -8.42 -12.59
CA GLY A 66 19.42 -7.24 -13.42
C GLY A 66 17.99 -7.11 -13.96
N PHE A 67 17.21 -8.19 -13.99
CA PHE A 67 15.80 -8.20 -14.39
C PHE A 67 14.88 -8.45 -13.19
N GLU A 68 15.28 -9.37 -12.32
CA GLU A 68 14.56 -9.72 -11.12
C GLU A 68 15.29 -9.15 -9.91
N PHE A 69 14.54 -8.60 -8.97
CA PHE A 69 15.05 -8.06 -7.71
C PHE A 69 14.30 -8.71 -6.55
N PHE A 70 15.03 -9.34 -5.65
CA PHE A 70 14.47 -9.91 -4.42
C PHE A 70 15.04 -9.21 -3.21
N TYR A 71 14.16 -8.88 -2.28
CA TYR A 71 14.49 -8.18 -1.05
C TYR A 71 14.15 -9.04 0.18
N THR A 72 15.00 -8.97 1.20
CA THR A 72 14.78 -9.65 2.47
C THR A 72 15.18 -8.76 3.64
N ASN A 73 14.27 -8.64 4.61
CA ASN A 73 14.55 -8.10 5.94
C ASN A 73 14.32 -9.23 6.97
N ASP A 74 15.25 -10.19 7.03
CA ASP A 74 15.14 -11.37 7.87
C ASP A 74 15.24 -11.07 9.36
N TYR A 75 15.87 -9.96 9.76
CA TYR A 75 15.87 -9.47 11.13
C TYR A 75 14.45 -9.22 11.67
N MET A 76 13.57 -8.71 10.82
CA MET A 76 12.17 -8.42 11.17
C MET A 76 11.24 -9.63 10.98
N GLY A 77 11.77 -10.77 10.51
CA GLY A 77 11.00 -11.99 10.29
C GLY A 77 10.04 -11.92 9.10
N TYR A 78 10.22 -10.97 8.17
CA TYR A 78 9.47 -10.95 6.93
C TYR A 78 10.06 -11.95 5.91
N PRO A 79 9.20 -12.66 5.15
CA PRO A 79 9.66 -13.50 4.07
C PRO A 79 10.31 -12.65 2.97
N ARG A 80 11.16 -13.32 2.17
CA ARG A 80 11.69 -12.73 0.96
C ARG A 80 10.54 -12.38 0.02
N ARG A 81 10.69 -11.27 -0.69
CA ARG A 81 9.73 -10.84 -1.70
C ARG A 81 10.41 -10.22 -2.90
N GLU A 82 9.74 -10.28 -4.02
CA GLU A 82 10.11 -9.57 -5.22
C GLU A 82 9.83 -8.07 -5.05
N VAL A 83 10.70 -7.22 -5.59
CA VAL A 83 10.59 -5.77 -5.60
C VAL A 83 10.97 -5.25 -6.98
N SER A 84 10.50 -4.07 -7.37
CA SER A 84 10.74 -3.51 -8.69
C SER A 84 12.13 -2.88 -8.86
N GLY A 85 12.92 -2.80 -7.79
CA GLY A 85 14.27 -2.23 -7.84
C GLY A 85 14.86 -1.97 -6.45
N PHE A 86 16.00 -1.28 -6.43
CA PHE A 86 16.67 -0.90 -5.19
C PHE A 86 15.95 0.26 -4.48
N PHE A 87 16.13 0.31 -3.18
CA PHE A 87 15.68 1.40 -2.34
C PHE A 87 16.77 2.46 -2.18
N THR A 88 16.37 3.71 -1.96
CA THR A 88 17.31 4.79 -1.68
C THR A 88 18.02 4.61 -0.33
N GLN A 89 19.14 5.30 -0.13
CA GLN A 89 19.86 5.28 1.16
C GLN A 89 18.95 5.66 2.34
N GLU A 90 18.06 6.64 2.13
CA GLU A 90 17.14 7.11 3.18
C GLU A 90 16.05 6.08 3.49
N GLU A 91 15.57 5.35 2.50
CA GLU A 91 14.59 4.27 2.67
C GLU A 91 15.20 3.06 3.37
N LEU A 92 16.42 2.69 2.99
CA LEU A 92 17.18 1.64 3.68
C LEU A 92 17.45 2.02 5.14
N GLN A 93 17.80 3.27 5.40
CA GLN A 93 18.00 3.77 6.76
C GLN A 93 16.70 3.73 7.57
N LEU A 94 15.56 4.10 6.95
CA LEU A 94 14.25 4.03 7.59
C LEU A 94 13.88 2.59 8.01
N GLU A 95 14.18 1.61 7.16
CA GLU A 95 14.00 0.18 7.52
C GLU A 95 14.90 -0.25 8.69
N MET A 96 16.14 0.25 8.73
CA MET A 96 17.05 -0.01 9.87
C MET A 96 16.54 0.63 11.16
N ASP A 97 16.15 1.88 11.11
CA ASP A 97 15.64 2.63 12.27
C ASP A 97 14.37 1.98 12.82
N GLY A 98 13.52 1.46 11.95
CA GLY A 98 12.32 0.72 12.31
C GLY A 98 12.57 -0.52 13.17
N ARG A 99 13.75 -1.13 13.12
CA ARG A 99 14.09 -2.30 13.93
C ARG A 99 14.12 -2.00 15.44
N THR A 100 14.44 -0.78 15.82
CA THR A 100 14.59 -0.36 17.21
C THR A 100 13.55 0.68 17.63
N SER A 101 12.98 1.43 16.69
CA SER A 101 12.05 2.50 16.98
C SER A 101 10.58 2.08 16.94
N ARG A 102 10.24 0.94 16.30
CA ARG A 102 8.86 0.45 16.27
C ARG A 102 8.38 0.07 17.67
N ILE A 103 7.23 0.64 18.01
CA ILE A 103 6.53 0.29 19.25
C ILE A 103 5.53 -0.83 18.92
N PRO A 104 5.47 -1.92 19.70
CA PRO A 104 4.51 -2.99 19.46
C PRO A 104 3.07 -2.47 19.33
N LEU A 105 2.30 -3.07 18.42
CA LEU A 105 0.90 -2.72 18.16
C LEU A 105 -0.08 -3.41 19.15
N GLU A 106 0.45 -3.93 20.24
CA GLU A 106 -0.34 -4.47 21.35
C GLU A 106 -0.82 -3.30 22.26
N ASN A 107 -2.06 -3.38 22.70
CA ASN A 107 -2.65 -2.35 23.60
C ASN A 107 -2.61 -0.93 23.01
N ILE A 108 -2.89 -0.79 21.72
CA ILE A 108 -2.89 0.49 21.03
C ILE A 108 -3.91 1.47 21.64
N ARG A 109 -3.53 2.73 21.73
CA ARG A 109 -4.48 3.81 22.05
C ARG A 109 -5.07 4.37 20.78
N ILE A 110 -6.38 4.23 20.60
CA ILE A 110 -7.14 4.80 19.50
C ILE A 110 -7.79 6.11 19.96
N SER A 111 -7.64 7.19 19.19
CA SER A 111 -8.18 8.49 19.52
C SER A 111 -9.69 8.54 19.28
N ASP A 112 -10.45 8.92 20.32
CA ASP A 112 -11.90 9.11 20.23
C ASP A 112 -12.28 10.30 19.34
N ASP A 113 -11.41 11.28 19.17
CA ASP A 113 -11.65 12.42 18.27
C ASP A 113 -11.68 11.99 16.81
N ILE A 114 -10.96 10.91 16.44
CA ILE A 114 -10.93 10.36 15.11
C ILE A 114 -12.02 9.30 14.95
N THR A 115 -12.05 8.30 15.84
CA THR A 115 -13.00 7.17 15.80
C THR A 115 -13.53 6.86 17.20
N ASN A 116 -14.82 7.08 17.42
CA ASN A 116 -15.47 6.88 18.73
C ASN A 116 -16.45 5.69 18.74
N ARG A 117 -16.74 5.07 17.58
CA ARG A 117 -17.66 3.93 17.49
C ARG A 117 -16.92 2.62 17.73
N PRO A 118 -17.50 1.66 18.48
CA PRO A 118 -16.84 0.38 18.81
C PRO A 118 -16.33 -0.38 17.58
N TYR A 119 -17.17 -0.58 16.59
CA TYR A 119 -16.79 -1.30 15.36
C TYR A 119 -15.66 -0.62 14.57
N GLN A 120 -15.53 0.72 14.63
CA GLN A 120 -14.42 1.42 14.00
C GLN A 120 -13.11 1.12 14.73
N LYS A 121 -13.14 1.05 16.06
CA LYS A 121 -11.97 0.66 16.87
C LYS A 121 -11.60 -0.79 16.64
N GLU A 122 -12.58 -1.68 16.51
CA GLU A 122 -12.37 -3.09 16.16
C GLU A 122 -11.67 -3.22 14.79
N ALA A 123 -12.09 -2.43 13.80
CA ALA A 123 -11.44 -2.41 12.48
C ALA A 123 -9.96 -1.98 12.56
N VAL A 124 -9.64 -0.94 13.35
CA VAL A 124 -8.27 -0.49 13.57
C VAL A 124 -7.43 -1.58 14.25
N THR A 125 -7.98 -2.22 15.29
CA THR A 125 -7.32 -3.31 16.01
C THR A 125 -7.05 -4.49 15.10
N ALA A 126 -8.03 -4.92 14.28
CA ALA A 126 -7.88 -6.04 13.36
C ALA A 126 -6.75 -5.81 12.33
N VAL A 127 -6.58 -4.56 11.84
CA VAL A 127 -5.46 -4.22 10.96
C VAL A 127 -4.12 -4.26 11.71
N CYS A 128 -4.07 -3.76 12.94
CA CYS A 128 -2.86 -3.81 13.77
C CYS A 128 -2.45 -5.25 14.09
N ASP A 129 -3.41 -6.12 14.39
CA ASP A 129 -3.18 -7.55 14.63
C ASP A 129 -2.66 -8.25 13.37
N ALA A 130 -3.23 -7.95 12.20
CA ALA A 130 -2.75 -8.48 10.94
C ALA A 130 -1.28 -8.08 10.68
N ILE A 131 -0.90 -6.81 10.91
CA ILE A 131 0.48 -6.33 10.76
C ILE A 131 1.41 -7.01 11.77
N THR A 132 0.98 -7.20 13.01
CA THR A 132 1.74 -7.92 14.04
C THR A 132 2.02 -9.35 13.61
N ASN A 133 1.05 -10.01 12.97
CA ASN A 133 1.16 -11.34 12.38
C ASN A 133 1.88 -11.37 11.00
N LYS A 134 2.53 -10.26 10.63
CA LYS A 134 3.34 -10.13 9.40
C LYS A 134 2.55 -10.14 8.10
N HIS A 135 1.23 -9.97 8.15
CA HIS A 135 0.44 -9.73 6.95
C HIS A 135 0.76 -8.34 6.39
N ARG A 136 1.00 -8.26 5.09
CA ARG A 136 1.29 -7.00 4.40
C ARG A 136 0.09 -6.47 3.61
N LYS A 137 -0.94 -7.29 3.45
CA LYS A 137 -2.15 -6.96 2.70
C LYS A 137 -3.36 -7.15 3.62
N MET A 138 -4.18 -6.13 3.74
CA MET A 138 -5.36 -6.08 4.59
C MET A 138 -6.56 -5.57 3.82
N LEU A 139 -7.73 -6.13 4.04
CA LEU A 139 -8.98 -5.72 3.42
C LEU A 139 -10.04 -5.43 4.49
N ILE A 140 -10.57 -4.22 4.48
CA ILE A 140 -11.72 -3.81 5.29
C ILE A 140 -12.96 -3.77 4.40
N VAL A 141 -13.95 -4.56 4.76
CA VAL A 141 -15.29 -4.53 4.18
C VAL A 141 -16.20 -3.79 5.16
N GLN A 142 -16.69 -2.61 4.76
CA GLN A 142 -17.45 -1.76 5.67
C GLN A 142 -18.53 -0.99 4.91
N ALA A 143 -19.78 -1.05 5.38
CA ALA A 143 -20.93 -0.43 4.75
C ALA A 143 -20.70 1.07 4.41
N THR A 144 -21.33 1.56 3.34
CA THR A 144 -21.31 2.98 3.00
C THR A 144 -21.95 3.80 4.14
N GLY A 145 -21.34 4.94 4.51
CA GLY A 145 -21.84 5.77 5.61
C GLY A 145 -21.38 5.34 7.00
N SER A 146 -20.73 4.18 7.17
CA SER A 146 -20.22 3.72 8.46
C SER A 146 -18.92 4.39 8.90
N GLY A 147 -18.29 5.22 8.03
CA GLY A 147 -17.11 6.01 8.35
C GLY A 147 -15.77 5.38 7.96
N LYS A 148 -15.69 4.65 6.84
CA LYS A 148 -14.44 4.08 6.29
C LYS A 148 -13.26 5.04 6.33
N THR A 149 -13.46 6.29 5.90
CA THR A 149 -12.39 7.31 5.91
C THR A 149 -11.87 7.59 7.32
N ARG A 150 -12.74 7.66 8.34
CA ARG A 150 -12.30 7.84 9.73
C ARG A 150 -11.49 6.66 10.24
N VAL A 151 -11.89 5.43 9.87
CA VAL A 151 -11.13 4.21 10.19
C VAL A 151 -9.75 4.27 9.56
N SER A 152 -9.62 4.64 8.27
CA SER A 152 -8.31 4.76 7.62
C SER A 152 -7.42 5.85 8.27
N ILE A 153 -7.98 6.98 8.66
CA ILE A 153 -7.27 8.05 9.37
C ILE A 153 -6.76 7.54 10.73
N SER A 154 -7.59 6.80 11.46
CA SER A 154 -7.22 6.23 12.76
C SER A 154 -6.13 5.17 12.64
N ILE A 155 -6.17 4.32 11.59
CA ILE A 155 -5.09 3.37 11.28
C ILE A 155 -3.78 4.12 11.02
N VAL A 156 -3.81 5.18 10.19
CA VAL A 156 -2.62 5.99 9.91
C VAL A 156 -2.08 6.65 11.18
N ASP A 157 -2.95 7.20 12.03
CA ASP A 157 -2.55 7.79 13.29
C ASP A 157 -1.81 6.79 14.20
N VAL A 158 -2.39 5.61 14.39
CA VAL A 158 -1.79 4.54 15.20
C VAL A 158 -0.46 4.08 14.61
N LEU A 159 -0.40 3.76 13.31
CA LEU A 159 0.81 3.25 12.66
C LEU A 159 1.94 4.28 12.65
N ARG A 160 1.64 5.58 12.51
CA ARG A 160 2.63 6.66 12.60
C ARG A 160 3.18 6.77 14.01
N ARG A 161 2.31 6.85 15.03
CA ARG A 161 2.73 6.95 16.44
C ARG A 161 3.56 5.76 16.91
N HIS A 162 3.35 4.59 16.27
CA HIS A 162 4.11 3.38 16.56
C HIS A 162 5.30 3.16 15.61
N ASN A 163 5.65 4.14 14.77
CA ASN A 163 6.79 4.13 13.84
C ASN A 163 6.76 2.99 12.79
N TYR A 164 5.57 2.55 12.40
CA TYR A 164 5.42 1.56 11.31
C TYR A 164 5.38 2.21 9.94
N VAL A 165 4.87 3.44 9.84
CA VAL A 165 4.74 4.16 8.57
C VAL A 165 5.21 5.61 8.71
N LYS A 166 5.88 6.10 7.68
CA LYS A 166 6.33 7.50 7.56
C LYS A 166 5.76 8.14 6.31
N ASN A 167 5.86 7.48 5.16
CA ASN A 167 5.34 7.93 3.89
C ASN A 167 4.17 7.04 3.46
N ILE A 168 3.05 7.65 3.09
CA ILE A 168 1.78 6.97 2.84
C ILE A 168 1.21 7.44 1.52
N LEU A 169 0.67 6.51 0.73
CA LEU A 169 -0.08 6.79 -0.49
C LEU A 169 -1.55 6.48 -0.29
N PHE A 170 -2.42 7.43 -0.63
CA PHE A 170 -3.87 7.22 -0.70
C PHE A 170 -4.34 7.29 -2.14
N LEU A 171 -5.02 6.26 -2.59
CA LEU A 171 -5.55 6.13 -3.94
C LEU A 171 -7.07 6.07 -3.94
N ALA A 172 -7.70 6.83 -4.82
CA ALA A 172 -9.11 6.75 -5.12
C ALA A 172 -9.36 6.86 -6.65
N ASP A 173 -10.52 6.43 -7.12
CA ASP A 173 -10.86 6.43 -8.54
C ASP A 173 -11.19 7.83 -9.08
N ARG A 174 -11.72 8.74 -8.23
CA ARG A 174 -12.21 10.06 -8.62
C ARG A 174 -11.50 11.21 -7.92
N LYS A 175 -11.22 12.27 -8.68
CA LYS A 175 -10.60 13.51 -8.18
C LYS A 175 -11.34 14.12 -6.98
N ALA A 176 -12.68 14.05 -6.97
CA ALA A 176 -13.50 14.56 -5.88
C ALA A 176 -13.25 13.79 -4.57
N LEU A 177 -13.13 12.45 -4.63
CA LEU A 177 -12.82 11.61 -3.47
C LEU A 177 -11.41 11.85 -2.94
N VAL A 178 -10.43 12.02 -3.84
CA VAL A 178 -9.05 12.40 -3.47
C VAL A 178 -9.04 13.71 -2.68
N LYS A 179 -9.73 14.74 -3.17
CA LYS A 179 -9.83 16.05 -2.50
C LYS A 179 -10.54 15.94 -1.15
N GLN A 180 -11.65 15.22 -1.09
CA GLN A 180 -12.40 14.99 0.14
C GLN A 180 -11.56 14.24 1.17
N ALA A 181 -10.86 13.17 0.77
CA ALA A 181 -9.98 12.43 1.65
C ALA A 181 -8.86 13.33 2.20
N LYS A 182 -8.13 14.05 1.32
CA LYS A 182 -7.08 14.99 1.76
C LYS A 182 -7.60 15.95 2.82
N ASN A 183 -8.76 16.57 2.60
CA ASN A 183 -9.35 17.51 3.56
C ASN A 183 -9.66 16.84 4.91
N ASN A 184 -10.22 15.63 4.91
CA ASN A 184 -10.52 14.89 6.13
C ASN A 184 -9.25 14.54 6.92
N TYR A 185 -8.19 14.08 6.22
CA TYR A 185 -6.90 13.80 6.84
C TYR A 185 -6.25 15.06 7.42
N THR A 186 -6.23 16.17 6.67
CA THR A 186 -5.67 17.44 7.15
C THR A 186 -6.40 17.98 8.37
N ASN A 187 -7.73 17.81 8.44
CA ASN A 187 -8.52 18.26 9.58
C ASN A 187 -8.31 17.40 10.84
N LEU A 188 -8.17 16.09 10.68
CA LEU A 188 -8.08 15.16 11.82
C LEU A 188 -6.63 14.84 12.23
N LEU A 189 -5.68 15.03 11.32
CA LEU A 189 -4.23 14.88 11.57
C LEU A 189 -3.48 16.11 11.05
N PRO A 190 -3.61 17.27 11.72
CA PRO A 190 -3.04 18.54 11.23
C PRO A 190 -1.51 18.56 11.19
N ASP A 191 -0.86 17.68 11.93
CA ASP A 191 0.60 17.48 11.94
C ASP A 191 1.11 16.60 10.78
N LEU A 192 0.21 16.00 10.00
CA LEU A 192 0.56 15.19 8.83
C LEU A 192 0.62 16.07 7.57
N SER A 193 1.81 16.23 6.99
CA SER A 193 1.95 16.95 5.73
C SER A 193 1.30 16.16 4.58
N CYS A 194 0.26 16.75 3.97
CA CYS A 194 -0.59 16.13 2.96
C CYS A 194 -0.49 16.86 1.62
N CYS A 195 -0.14 16.14 0.55
CA CYS A 195 -0.12 16.64 -0.82
C CYS A 195 -1.15 15.95 -1.70
N ASN A 196 -1.77 16.70 -2.59
CA ASN A 196 -2.58 16.15 -3.68
C ASN A 196 -1.74 16.17 -4.97
N LEU A 197 -1.42 15.01 -5.50
CA LEU A 197 -0.58 14.88 -6.70
C LEU A 197 -1.25 15.44 -7.98
N LEU A 198 -2.56 15.69 -7.92
CA LEU A 198 -3.33 16.34 -8.99
C LEU A 198 -3.14 17.87 -9.02
N ASP A 199 -2.68 18.46 -7.91
CA ASP A 199 -2.47 19.90 -7.77
C ASP A 199 -0.96 20.19 -7.91
N ASN A 200 -0.58 21.01 -8.87
CA ASN A 200 0.83 21.39 -9.07
C ASN A 200 1.37 22.39 -8.03
N LYS A 201 0.62 22.63 -6.95
CA LYS A 201 0.97 23.64 -5.93
C LYS A 201 1.80 23.09 -4.79
N ASP A 202 1.64 21.82 -4.52
CA ASP A 202 2.33 21.13 -3.42
C ASP A 202 3.62 20.47 -3.96
N ASP A 203 4.69 20.46 -3.18
CA ASP A 203 5.89 19.68 -3.46
C ASP A 203 5.74 18.26 -2.88
N PRO A 204 5.56 17.22 -3.74
CA PRO A 204 5.35 15.85 -3.26
C PRO A 204 6.53 15.29 -2.46
N GLU A 205 7.76 15.75 -2.72
CA GLU A 205 8.96 15.29 -2.00
C GLU A 205 8.97 15.73 -0.53
N SER A 206 8.27 16.84 -0.21
CA SER A 206 8.18 17.38 1.15
C SER A 206 7.05 16.77 1.99
N CYS A 207 6.11 16.05 1.36
CA CYS A 207 4.92 15.54 2.02
C CYS A 207 5.08 14.10 2.51
N ARG A 208 4.42 13.79 3.63
CA ARG A 208 4.39 12.43 4.21
C ARG A 208 3.21 11.62 3.73
N MET A 209 2.15 12.27 3.28
CA MET A 209 0.99 11.60 2.73
C MET A 209 0.63 12.18 1.38
N ILE A 210 0.65 11.33 0.37
CA ILE A 210 0.33 11.67 -1.02
C ILE A 210 -1.07 11.15 -1.33
N PHE A 211 -1.91 12.02 -1.86
CA PHE A 211 -3.23 11.68 -2.34
C PHE A 211 -3.24 11.73 -3.87
N SER A 212 -3.73 10.68 -4.52
CA SER A 212 -3.74 10.59 -5.98
C SER A 212 -4.92 9.78 -6.51
N THR A 213 -5.23 9.98 -7.79
CA THR A 213 -6.01 8.98 -8.53
C THR A 213 -5.08 7.92 -9.10
N TYR A 214 -5.63 6.73 -9.39
CA TYR A 214 -4.85 5.65 -9.99
C TYR A 214 -4.15 6.07 -11.31
N PRO A 215 -4.84 6.71 -12.29
CA PRO A 215 -4.18 7.16 -13.51
C PRO A 215 -3.04 8.16 -13.28
N THR A 216 -3.23 9.09 -12.33
CA THR A 216 -2.20 10.10 -12.03
C THR A 216 -0.97 9.47 -11.39
N MET A 217 -1.15 8.44 -10.54
CA MET A 217 -0.03 7.73 -9.94
C MET A 217 0.72 6.86 -10.97
N MET A 218 0.01 6.19 -11.90
CA MET A 218 0.63 5.48 -13.01
C MET A 218 1.57 6.40 -13.80
N ASN A 219 1.07 7.56 -14.25
CA ASN A 219 1.89 8.53 -14.96
C ASN A 219 3.07 9.04 -14.10
N ALA A 220 2.88 9.14 -12.78
CA ALA A 220 3.95 9.59 -11.89
C ALA A 220 5.09 8.56 -11.76
N ILE A 221 4.78 7.28 -11.79
CA ILE A 221 5.79 6.20 -11.78
C ILE A 221 6.59 6.19 -13.07
N ASP A 222 5.95 6.42 -14.22
CA ASP A 222 6.58 6.28 -15.53
C ASP A 222 7.31 7.55 -15.97
N GLU A 223 6.68 8.71 -15.83
CA GLU A 223 7.09 9.94 -16.51
C GLU A 223 7.62 11.03 -15.57
N ARG A 224 7.10 11.09 -14.31
CA ARG A 224 7.49 12.18 -13.42
C ARG A 224 8.89 11.96 -12.84
N LYS A 225 9.67 13.02 -12.91
CA LYS A 225 11.03 13.06 -12.36
C LYS A 225 11.10 14.11 -11.26
N ASN A 226 11.99 13.86 -10.29
CA ASN A 226 12.36 14.84 -9.29
C ASN A 226 13.28 15.91 -9.90
N LYS A 227 13.66 16.91 -9.10
CA LYS A 227 14.56 18.00 -9.53
C LYS A 227 15.96 17.54 -9.97
N TYR A 228 16.34 16.30 -9.69
CA TYR A 228 17.62 15.72 -10.09
C TYR A 228 17.51 14.85 -11.35
N GLY A 229 16.32 14.72 -11.94
CA GLY A 229 16.07 13.89 -13.13
C GLY A 229 15.84 12.41 -12.84
N GLU A 230 15.73 12.03 -11.57
CA GLU A 230 15.42 10.68 -11.12
C GLU A 230 13.90 10.48 -11.04
N LYS A 231 13.42 9.24 -10.90
CA LYS A 231 11.99 8.97 -10.67
C LYS A 231 11.51 9.72 -9.42
N LEU A 232 10.30 10.28 -9.49
CA LEU A 232 9.71 11.06 -8.39
C LEU A 232 9.60 10.25 -7.10
N PHE A 233 9.22 9.00 -7.22
CA PHE A 233 9.14 8.06 -6.10
C PHE A 233 9.91 6.79 -6.45
N SER A 234 10.76 6.33 -5.55
CA SER A 234 11.45 5.04 -5.62
C SER A 234 10.56 3.88 -5.13
N PRO A 235 10.92 2.62 -5.42
CA PRO A 235 10.15 1.45 -5.00
C PRO A 235 9.88 1.35 -3.49
N GLY A 236 10.82 1.81 -2.65
CA GLY A 236 10.71 1.77 -1.18
C GLY A 236 10.08 3.02 -0.56
N HIS A 237 9.62 3.98 -1.37
CA HIS A 237 9.19 5.29 -0.86
C HIS A 237 8.03 5.22 0.12
N PHE A 238 6.98 4.45 -0.20
CA PHE A 238 5.80 4.32 0.65
C PHE A 238 5.87 3.07 1.51
N GLN A 239 5.49 3.19 2.80
CA GLN A 239 5.34 2.05 3.70
C GLN A 239 3.91 1.52 3.74
N LEU A 240 2.92 2.35 3.35
CA LEU A 240 1.50 1.99 3.29
C LEU A 240 0.83 2.61 2.07
N ILE A 241 0.09 1.81 1.34
CA ILE A 241 -0.84 2.24 0.28
C ILE A 241 -2.25 1.96 0.77
N ILE A 242 -3.09 2.98 0.77
CA ILE A 242 -4.51 2.89 1.11
C ILE A 242 -5.30 3.02 -0.20
N CYS A 243 -6.13 2.02 -0.49
CA CYS A 243 -6.97 1.98 -1.68
C CYS A 243 -8.44 2.11 -1.27
N ASP A 244 -9.06 3.23 -1.60
CA ASP A 244 -10.48 3.43 -1.39
C ASP A 244 -11.27 2.85 -2.56
N GLU A 245 -12.37 2.16 -2.26
CA GLU A 245 -13.25 1.47 -3.21
C GLU A 245 -12.49 0.51 -4.14
N VAL A 246 -11.72 -0.42 -3.54
CA VAL A 246 -10.94 -1.41 -4.29
C VAL A 246 -11.85 -2.41 -4.98
N HIS A 247 -12.02 -2.25 -6.29
CA HIS A 247 -12.70 -3.21 -7.16
C HIS A 247 -11.68 -3.93 -8.05
N ARG A 248 -11.96 -5.20 -8.39
CA ARG A 248 -11.09 -6.02 -9.24
C ARG A 248 -10.65 -5.33 -10.54
N SER A 249 -11.55 -4.60 -11.20
CA SER A 249 -11.26 -3.89 -12.45
C SER A 249 -10.19 -2.81 -12.26
N ILE A 250 -10.22 -2.10 -11.14
CA ILE A 250 -9.23 -1.09 -10.76
C ILE A 250 -7.89 -1.76 -10.50
N TYR A 251 -7.86 -2.83 -9.70
CA TYR A 251 -6.61 -3.52 -9.40
C TYR A 251 -5.93 -4.07 -10.66
N LYS A 252 -6.64 -4.78 -11.53
CA LYS A 252 -6.06 -5.30 -12.78
C LYS A 252 -5.53 -4.22 -13.70
N LYS A 253 -6.26 -3.10 -13.80
CA LYS A 253 -5.88 -1.99 -14.67
C LYS A 253 -4.64 -1.23 -14.17
N TYR A 254 -4.45 -1.19 -12.84
CA TYR A 254 -3.39 -0.42 -12.18
C TYR A 254 -2.47 -1.30 -11.34
N GLN A 255 -2.36 -2.58 -11.69
CA GLN A 255 -1.55 -3.57 -10.98
C GLN A 255 -0.10 -3.13 -10.85
N GLU A 256 0.43 -2.48 -11.86
CA GLU A 256 1.81 -1.96 -11.88
C GLU A 256 2.13 -1.02 -10.70
N ILE A 257 1.15 -0.26 -10.18
CA ILE A 257 1.37 0.57 -8.99
C ILE A 257 1.74 -0.30 -7.78
N PHE A 258 1.03 -1.41 -7.61
CA PHE A 258 1.19 -2.31 -6.47
C PHE A 258 2.41 -3.24 -6.60
N GLU A 259 2.86 -3.48 -7.83
CA GLU A 259 4.10 -4.20 -8.13
C GLU A 259 5.32 -3.27 -8.03
N TYR A 260 5.14 -1.99 -8.35
CA TYR A 260 6.22 -1.02 -8.29
C TYR A 260 6.62 -0.69 -6.85
N PHE A 261 5.65 -0.41 -5.96
CA PHE A 261 5.93 -0.01 -4.59
C PHE A 261 5.97 -1.20 -3.63
N ASP A 262 7.05 -1.32 -2.88
CA ASP A 262 7.15 -2.29 -1.77
C ASP A 262 6.48 -1.74 -0.51
N ALA A 263 5.15 -1.69 -0.47
CA ALA A 263 4.37 -1.15 0.61
C ALA A 263 3.41 -2.18 1.22
N MET A 264 2.96 -1.95 2.45
CA MET A 264 1.75 -2.60 2.97
C MET A 264 0.54 -2.08 2.19
N LEU A 265 -0.43 -2.94 1.93
CA LEU A 265 -1.63 -2.62 1.17
C LEU A 265 -2.87 -2.72 2.06
N LEU A 266 -3.61 -1.61 2.20
CA LEU A 266 -4.89 -1.55 2.90
C LEU A 266 -5.99 -1.23 1.88
N GLY A 267 -6.83 -2.23 1.57
CA GLY A 267 -8.02 -2.05 0.76
C GLY A 267 -9.22 -1.72 1.61
N MET A 268 -10.06 -0.81 1.14
CA MET A 268 -11.35 -0.49 1.73
C MET A 268 -12.45 -0.60 0.68
N THR A 269 -13.54 -1.27 1.01
CA THR A 269 -14.70 -1.40 0.12
C THR A 269 -16.01 -1.44 0.91
N ALA A 270 -17.09 -1.01 0.29
CA ALA A 270 -18.42 -1.09 0.90
C ALA A 270 -19.14 -2.40 0.57
N THR A 271 -18.85 -2.97 -0.59
CA THR A 271 -19.57 -4.16 -1.08
C THR A 271 -18.59 -5.15 -1.70
N PRO A 272 -18.35 -6.29 -1.07
CA PRO A 272 -17.78 -7.42 -1.77
C PRO A 272 -18.85 -7.98 -2.74
N LYS A 273 -18.79 -7.65 -4.03
CA LYS A 273 -19.70 -8.21 -5.04
C LYS A 273 -19.36 -9.67 -5.27
N ASN A 274 -20.33 -10.56 -4.98
CA ASN A 274 -20.15 -12.00 -4.88
C ASN A 274 -19.79 -12.77 -6.15
N GLU A 275 -19.91 -12.22 -7.36
CA GLU A 275 -19.59 -12.92 -8.61
C GLU A 275 -18.33 -12.39 -9.33
N ILE A 276 -18.03 -11.11 -9.17
CA ILE A 276 -16.83 -10.47 -9.75
C ILE A 276 -15.68 -10.52 -8.74
N ASP A 277 -15.97 -10.61 -7.45
CA ASP A 277 -15.04 -10.47 -6.32
C ASP A 277 -14.29 -11.73 -5.91
N LYS A 278 -14.43 -12.84 -6.61
CA LYS A 278 -13.55 -14.02 -6.39
C LYS A 278 -12.06 -13.68 -6.39
N ASN A 279 -11.71 -12.52 -6.92
CA ASN A 279 -10.34 -12.07 -7.08
C ASN A 279 -9.94 -10.90 -6.17
N THR A 280 -10.86 -10.16 -5.53
CA THR A 280 -10.50 -9.09 -4.59
C THR A 280 -9.79 -9.67 -3.39
N TYR A 281 -10.30 -10.75 -2.82
CA TYR A 281 -9.65 -11.47 -1.72
C TYR A 281 -8.28 -12.04 -2.12
N GLY A 282 -8.15 -12.57 -3.35
CA GLY A 282 -6.88 -13.06 -3.88
C GLY A 282 -5.82 -11.98 -4.05
N VAL A 283 -6.22 -10.75 -4.37
CA VAL A 283 -5.32 -9.58 -4.42
C VAL A 283 -4.68 -9.30 -3.06
N PHE A 284 -5.46 -9.51 -1.99
CA PHE A 284 -5.03 -9.28 -0.62
C PHE A 284 -4.45 -10.52 0.05
N ASP A 285 -4.23 -11.61 -0.70
CA ASP A 285 -3.75 -12.90 -0.18
C ASP A 285 -4.66 -13.46 0.95
N LEU A 286 -5.96 -13.18 0.85
CA LEU A 286 -6.98 -13.57 1.83
C LEU A 286 -7.84 -14.71 1.31
N GLU A 287 -8.33 -15.55 2.23
CA GLU A 287 -9.33 -16.55 1.93
C GLU A 287 -10.65 -15.88 1.49
N ARG A 288 -11.32 -16.49 0.51
CA ARG A 288 -12.55 -15.94 -0.06
C ARG A 288 -13.64 -15.81 1.01
N GLY A 289 -14.19 -14.60 1.13
CA GLY A 289 -15.23 -14.29 2.10
C GLY A 289 -14.71 -13.98 3.51
N VAL A 290 -13.38 -14.00 3.71
CA VAL A 290 -12.75 -13.73 5.01
C VAL A 290 -11.88 -12.48 4.90
N PRO A 291 -12.43 -11.25 4.97
CA PRO A 291 -11.64 -10.03 5.00
C PRO A 291 -10.91 -9.91 6.34
N THR A 292 -9.95 -8.99 6.43
CA THR A 292 -9.30 -8.65 7.70
C THR A 292 -10.30 -8.13 8.73
N PHE A 293 -11.31 -7.37 8.26
CA PHE A 293 -12.43 -6.92 9.08
C PHE A 293 -13.67 -6.72 8.21
N ALA A 294 -14.85 -7.09 8.74
CA ALA A 294 -16.14 -6.88 8.09
C ALA A 294 -17.13 -6.18 9.02
N TYR A 295 -17.80 -5.15 8.52
CA TYR A 295 -18.94 -4.51 9.18
C TYR A 295 -19.99 -4.16 8.13
N GLU A 296 -20.88 -5.10 7.90
CA GLU A 296 -21.89 -5.06 6.84
C GLU A 296 -23.11 -4.21 7.22
N LEU A 297 -23.94 -3.88 6.23
CA LEU A 297 -25.08 -2.99 6.42
C LEU A 297 -26.09 -3.54 7.43
N GLU A 298 -26.38 -4.83 7.35
CA GLU A 298 -27.34 -5.50 8.21
C GLU A 298 -26.97 -5.32 9.68
N LYS A 299 -25.71 -5.59 10.02
CA LYS A 299 -25.17 -5.40 11.37
C LYS A 299 -25.20 -3.93 11.79
N ALA A 300 -24.87 -3.02 10.88
CA ALA A 300 -24.89 -1.59 11.17
C ALA A 300 -26.29 -1.03 11.41
N VAL A 301 -27.30 -1.59 10.77
CA VAL A 301 -28.73 -1.26 11.00
C VAL A 301 -29.20 -1.86 12.30
N GLU A 302 -28.87 -3.12 12.58
CA GLU A 302 -29.23 -3.81 13.83
C GLU A 302 -28.67 -3.08 15.05
N GLU A 303 -27.43 -2.61 14.98
CA GLU A 303 -26.76 -1.84 16.03
C GLU A 303 -27.19 -0.34 16.07
N GLY A 304 -28.06 0.10 15.14
CA GLY A 304 -28.61 1.47 15.11
C GLY A 304 -27.64 2.55 14.59
N TYR A 305 -26.53 2.19 13.95
CA TYR A 305 -25.60 3.15 13.38
C TYR A 305 -25.94 3.56 11.95
N LEU A 306 -26.68 2.74 11.23
CA LEU A 306 -27.21 3.05 9.90
C LEU A 306 -28.72 2.77 9.87
N VAL A 307 -29.38 3.33 8.88
CA VAL A 307 -30.80 3.09 8.62
C VAL A 307 -30.94 2.13 7.44
N ASN A 308 -31.98 1.31 7.47
CA ASN A 308 -32.30 0.46 6.35
C ASN A 308 -32.77 1.33 5.17
N TYR A 309 -32.51 0.91 3.95
CA TYR A 309 -32.98 1.58 2.75
C TYR A 309 -34.01 0.72 2.02
N SER A 310 -34.98 1.38 1.38
CA SER A 310 -35.89 0.75 0.43
C SER A 310 -35.47 1.16 -0.99
N THR A 311 -35.33 0.16 -1.86
CA THR A 311 -35.04 0.43 -3.28
C THR A 311 -36.36 0.63 -4.01
N LEU A 312 -36.52 1.80 -4.62
CA LEU A 312 -37.58 2.02 -5.61
C LEU A 312 -36.96 1.77 -7.00
N GLU A 313 -37.34 0.65 -7.62
CA GLU A 313 -37.00 0.44 -9.03
C GLU A 313 -37.88 1.32 -9.89
N TYR A 314 -37.28 2.32 -10.51
CA TYR A 314 -37.96 3.13 -11.51
C TYR A 314 -37.54 2.58 -12.89
N LYS A 315 -38.42 1.83 -13.51
CA LYS A 315 -38.26 1.44 -14.90
C LYS A 315 -38.76 2.57 -15.78
N SER A 316 -37.88 3.22 -16.53
CA SER A 316 -38.32 4.16 -17.55
C SER A 316 -39.03 3.39 -18.67
N LYS A 317 -39.96 4.05 -19.38
CA LYS A 317 -40.60 3.46 -20.57
C LYS A 317 -39.57 2.95 -21.59
N ILE A 318 -38.44 3.64 -21.71
CA ILE A 318 -37.31 3.25 -22.57
C ILE A 318 -36.69 1.92 -22.14
N MET A 319 -36.60 1.65 -20.82
CA MET A 319 -36.08 0.36 -20.32
C MET A 319 -37.07 -0.80 -20.51
N GLU A 320 -38.38 -0.52 -20.57
CA GLU A 320 -39.41 -1.55 -20.77
C GLU A 320 -39.69 -1.85 -22.23
N SER A 321 -39.68 -0.84 -23.11
CA SER A 321 -40.02 -0.96 -24.52
C SER A 321 -38.83 -0.89 -25.50
N GLY A 322 -37.65 -0.52 -25.00
CA GLY A 322 -36.52 -0.18 -25.85
C GLY A 322 -36.64 1.22 -26.45
N ILE A 323 -35.62 1.64 -27.21
CA ILE A 323 -35.67 2.86 -28.02
C ILE A 323 -36.10 2.45 -29.41
N HIS A 324 -37.27 2.91 -29.84
CA HIS A 324 -37.70 2.80 -31.20
C HIS A 324 -37.18 4.01 -31.99
N TYR A 325 -36.24 3.82 -32.89
CA TYR A 325 -35.60 4.86 -33.69
C TYR A 325 -36.59 5.80 -34.37
N ASP A 326 -37.75 5.25 -34.83
CA ASP A 326 -38.80 6.03 -35.49
C ASP A 326 -39.54 7.01 -34.55
N GLU A 327 -39.46 6.82 -33.25
CA GLU A 327 -40.12 7.65 -32.22
C GLU A 327 -39.20 8.77 -31.67
N LEU A 328 -37.93 8.78 -32.08
CA LEU A 328 -36.96 9.80 -31.68
C LEU A 328 -37.15 11.07 -32.48
N SER A 329 -36.93 12.22 -31.84
CA SER A 329 -36.83 13.51 -32.51
C SER A 329 -35.60 13.57 -33.43
N ASP A 330 -35.59 14.51 -34.36
CA ASP A 330 -34.47 14.65 -35.31
C ASP A 330 -33.14 14.94 -34.60
N GLU A 331 -33.15 15.68 -33.47
CA GLU A 331 -31.98 15.94 -32.62
C GLU A 331 -31.49 14.66 -31.89
N GLU A 332 -32.40 13.82 -31.36
CA GLU A 332 -32.07 12.56 -30.70
C GLU A 332 -31.60 11.49 -31.70
N LYS A 333 -32.05 11.53 -32.96
CA LYS A 333 -31.54 10.65 -34.02
C LYS A 333 -30.12 11.00 -34.41
N GLU A 334 -29.77 12.27 -34.48
CA GLU A 334 -28.40 12.72 -34.73
C GLU A 334 -27.43 12.30 -33.60
N GLU A 335 -27.86 12.31 -32.32
CA GLU A 335 -27.06 11.79 -31.20
C GLU A 335 -26.93 10.25 -31.19
N TYR A 336 -27.91 9.54 -31.72
CA TYR A 336 -27.92 8.07 -31.78
C TYR A 336 -27.05 7.51 -32.91
N ASP A 337 -26.90 8.25 -34.01
CA ASP A 337 -26.10 7.87 -35.21
C ASP A 337 -24.60 8.22 -35.04
N PHE A 338 -24.18 8.78 -33.91
CA PHE A 338 -22.81 9.08 -33.53
C PHE A 338 -22.26 8.03 -32.55
#